data_ff9f81d5181faf756c5e9faf296f331a
#
_entry.id   ff9f81d5181faf756c5e9faf296f331a
#
_cell.length_a   1.000
_cell.length_b   1.000
_cell.length_c   1.000
_cell.angle_alpha   90.00
_cell.angle_beta   90.00
_cell.angle_gamma   90.00
#
_symmetry.space_group_name_H-M   'P 1'
#
loop_
_entity.id
_entity.type
_entity.pdbx_description
1 polymer ?
#
loop_
_entity_poly.entity_id
_entity_poly.type
_entity_poly.pdbx_seq_one_letter_code
_entity_poly.pdbx_strand_id
1 'polypeptide(L)'
;MADICIGCHLSTSDGYAAMGRRAVEIGANTFAFFTRNPRGGNAKPLDPDDVAELRRIMGEKDFGPLVAHAPYTMNLCSSTERTVEFARTAMADDLRRMEELPGNYYNFHPGSHVKQGVDRGIELICEGLNQALFEGQHTTVLLETMAGKGTEVGRSFEELARILDGVRLDSYMGVCLDTCHVNDAGYDVAGDLDGVLDEFDRVIGLDRLKALHVNDSKNPCGSHKDRHEKIGEGTLGLDAFRAVVTNPRTRTLPMILETPNDLAGYKKEISLLRGIAASVEA
;
A
#
# COMPACT_ATOMS: atom_id res chain seq x y z
N MET A 1 -3.30 -0.84 25.54
CA MET A 1 -3.71 -1.31 24.19
C MET A 1 -2.47 -1.54 23.35
N ALA A 2 -2.54 -2.36 22.28
CA ALA A 2 -1.37 -2.61 21.44
C ALA A 2 -0.95 -1.31 20.72
N ASP A 3 0.36 -1.09 20.64
CA ASP A 3 0.95 -0.01 19.86
C ASP A 3 0.54 -0.08 18.38
N ILE A 4 0.47 1.06 17.67
CA ILE A 4 0.10 1.06 16.24
C ILE A 4 1.16 0.33 15.40
N CYS A 5 0.71 -0.37 14.36
CA CYS A 5 1.59 -1.00 13.38
C CYS A 5 2.00 0.05 12.34
N ILE A 6 3.24 0.57 12.42
CA ILE A 6 3.70 1.66 11.57
C ILE A 6 5.14 1.48 11.13
N GLY A 7 5.41 1.86 9.89
CA GLY A 7 6.74 1.85 9.28
C GLY A 7 6.83 2.73 8.05
N CYS A 8 7.85 2.50 7.24
CA CYS A 8 8.06 3.26 6.01
C CYS A 8 8.59 2.36 4.89
N HIS A 9 8.75 2.94 3.70
CA HIS A 9 9.35 2.24 2.57
C HIS A 9 10.87 2.10 2.75
N LEU A 10 11.39 0.86 2.71
CA LEU A 10 12.80 0.53 2.89
C LEU A 10 13.42 -0.06 1.62
N SER A 11 14.74 0.14 1.46
CA SER A 11 15.49 -0.39 0.33
C SER A 11 15.90 -1.85 0.54
N THR A 12 15.68 -2.69 -0.47
CA THR A 12 16.12 -4.09 -0.51
C THR A 12 17.59 -4.26 -0.90
N SER A 13 18.34 -3.17 -1.12
CA SER A 13 19.72 -3.24 -1.65
C SER A 13 20.66 -4.08 -0.78
N ASP A 14 20.51 -4.02 0.55
CA ASP A 14 21.36 -4.69 1.54
C ASP A 14 20.74 -5.97 2.12
N GLY A 15 19.63 -6.45 1.52
CA GLY A 15 18.94 -7.67 1.89
C GLY A 15 17.75 -7.47 2.85
N TYR A 16 17.03 -8.57 3.08
CA TYR A 16 15.80 -8.60 3.87
C TYR A 16 16.05 -8.38 5.36
N ALA A 17 17.03 -9.06 5.93
CA ALA A 17 17.40 -8.89 7.33
C ALA A 17 17.88 -7.47 7.64
N ALA A 18 18.55 -6.83 6.69
CA ALA A 18 18.97 -5.43 6.84
C ALA A 18 17.77 -4.48 6.92
N MET A 19 16.70 -4.72 6.15
CA MET A 19 15.45 -3.95 6.29
C MET A 19 14.83 -4.13 7.68
N GLY A 20 14.76 -5.36 8.19
CA GLY A 20 14.26 -5.64 9.54
C GLY A 20 15.04 -4.87 10.61
N ARG A 21 16.37 -4.89 10.55
CA ARG A 21 17.22 -4.13 11.49
C ARG A 21 17.00 -2.62 11.38
N ARG A 22 16.93 -2.08 10.16
CA ARG A 22 16.65 -0.64 9.93
C ARG A 22 15.28 -0.24 10.46
N ALA A 23 14.25 -1.07 10.25
CA ALA A 23 12.93 -0.83 10.82
C ALA A 23 13.00 -0.70 12.35
N VAL A 24 13.68 -1.62 13.02
CA VAL A 24 13.88 -1.55 14.49
C VAL A 24 14.61 -0.27 14.91
N GLU A 25 15.66 0.14 14.19
CA GLU A 25 16.45 1.36 14.51
C GLU A 25 15.61 2.65 14.44
N ILE A 26 14.64 2.71 13.54
CA ILE A 26 13.75 3.88 13.40
C ILE A 26 12.47 3.76 14.23
N GLY A 27 12.30 2.68 15.00
CA GLY A 27 11.12 2.46 15.84
C GLY A 27 9.90 1.95 15.06
N ALA A 28 10.11 1.40 13.87
CA ALA A 28 9.06 0.76 13.07
C ALA A 28 8.84 -0.70 13.48
N ASN A 29 7.62 -1.20 13.33
CA ASN A 29 7.22 -2.60 13.53
C ASN A 29 6.49 -3.17 12.29
N THR A 30 6.59 -2.53 11.17
CA THR A 30 6.28 -2.98 9.81
C THR A 30 7.12 -2.17 8.83
N PHE A 31 7.11 -2.53 7.55
CA PHE A 31 7.69 -1.72 6.48
C PHE A 31 7.17 -2.16 5.11
N ALA A 32 7.31 -1.27 4.12
CA ALA A 32 7.15 -1.61 2.73
C ALA A 32 8.49 -1.74 2.02
N PHE A 33 8.52 -2.46 0.92
CA PHE A 33 9.68 -2.61 0.05
C PHE A 33 9.28 -2.97 -1.38
N PHE A 34 10.07 -2.59 -2.36
CA PHE A 34 9.85 -3.06 -3.73
C PHE A 34 10.35 -4.49 -3.89
N THR A 35 9.49 -5.36 -4.45
CA THR A 35 9.83 -6.76 -4.75
C THR A 35 10.94 -6.92 -5.79
N ARG A 36 11.09 -5.89 -6.64
CA ARG A 36 12.12 -5.74 -7.68
C ARG A 36 12.49 -4.28 -7.85
N ASN A 37 13.41 -3.98 -8.77
CA ASN A 37 13.73 -2.58 -9.05
C ASN A 37 12.44 -1.80 -9.38
N PRO A 38 12.16 -0.66 -8.69
CA PRO A 38 10.92 0.11 -8.90
C PRO A 38 10.75 0.66 -10.33
N ARG A 39 11.84 0.72 -11.11
CA ARG A 39 11.80 1.07 -12.54
C ARG A 39 11.62 -0.14 -13.46
N GLY A 40 11.31 -1.32 -12.91
CA GLY A 40 11.14 -2.58 -13.63
C GLY A 40 12.42 -3.39 -13.72
N GLY A 41 12.31 -4.57 -14.32
CA GLY A 41 13.40 -5.51 -14.49
C GLY A 41 13.25 -6.80 -13.69
N ASN A 42 14.27 -7.65 -13.73
CA ASN A 42 14.27 -8.92 -13.02
C ASN A 42 14.47 -8.70 -11.51
N ALA A 43 13.80 -9.51 -10.71
CA ALA A 43 14.08 -9.59 -9.28
C ALA A 43 15.38 -10.42 -9.05
N LYS A 44 16.16 -10.04 -8.03
CA LYS A 44 17.30 -10.87 -7.59
C LYS A 44 16.79 -12.15 -6.95
N PRO A 45 17.50 -13.28 -7.05
CA PRO A 45 17.18 -14.48 -6.28
C PRO A 45 17.04 -14.15 -4.78
N LEU A 46 16.11 -14.82 -4.11
CA LEU A 46 16.02 -14.75 -2.66
C LEU A 46 17.17 -15.55 -2.04
N ASP A 47 17.74 -15.02 -0.99
CA ASP A 47 18.65 -15.73 -0.12
C ASP A 47 17.83 -16.30 1.06
N PRO A 48 17.69 -17.65 1.16
CA PRO A 48 16.88 -18.25 2.23
C PRO A 48 17.39 -17.92 3.65
N ASP A 49 18.70 -17.77 3.83
CA ASP A 49 19.27 -17.45 5.15
C ASP A 49 18.95 -16.00 5.54
N ASP A 50 19.01 -15.06 4.59
CA ASP A 50 18.63 -13.67 4.81
C ASP A 50 17.13 -13.52 5.13
N VAL A 51 16.27 -14.27 4.42
CA VAL A 51 14.84 -14.33 4.70
C VAL A 51 14.54 -14.96 6.08
N ALA A 52 15.25 -16.04 6.42
CA ALA A 52 15.10 -16.68 7.73
C ALA A 52 15.49 -15.73 8.89
N GLU A 53 16.57 -14.96 8.69
CA GLU A 53 16.99 -13.96 9.67
C GLU A 53 15.97 -12.82 9.78
N LEU A 54 15.37 -12.35 8.67
CA LEU A 54 14.26 -11.39 8.75
C LEU A 54 13.10 -11.95 9.57
N ARG A 55 12.68 -13.21 9.32
CA ARG A 55 11.58 -13.86 10.09
C ARG A 55 11.90 -13.92 11.58
N ARG A 56 13.17 -14.21 11.95
CA ARG A 56 13.60 -14.21 13.33
C ARG A 56 13.45 -12.82 13.96
N ILE A 57 13.93 -11.76 13.28
CA ILE A 57 13.79 -10.37 13.74
C ILE A 57 12.32 -10.00 13.91
N MET A 58 11.47 -10.35 12.95
CA MET A 58 10.02 -10.07 13.01
C MET A 58 9.37 -10.73 14.24
N GLY A 59 9.68 -12.00 14.50
CA GLY A 59 9.14 -12.73 15.64
C GLY A 59 9.63 -12.19 17.00
N GLU A 60 10.90 -11.75 17.09
CA GLU A 60 11.47 -11.21 18.33
C GLU A 60 11.02 -9.78 18.64
N LYS A 61 10.59 -9.02 17.63
CA LYS A 61 10.23 -7.60 17.74
C LYS A 61 8.74 -7.33 17.52
N ASP A 62 7.94 -8.37 17.47
CA ASP A 62 6.49 -8.31 17.33
C ASP A 62 6.05 -7.45 16.12
N PHE A 63 6.63 -7.75 14.95
CA PHE A 63 6.28 -7.06 13.71
C PHE A 63 4.88 -7.44 13.27
N GLY A 64 4.15 -6.43 12.77
CA GLY A 64 2.94 -6.64 11.99
C GLY A 64 3.23 -7.13 10.56
N PRO A 65 2.19 -7.27 9.73
CA PRO A 65 2.34 -7.64 8.34
C PRO A 65 3.24 -6.67 7.57
N LEU A 66 4.06 -7.19 6.66
CA LEU A 66 4.83 -6.38 5.73
C LEU A 66 3.99 -6.04 4.49
N VAL A 67 4.26 -4.90 3.86
CA VAL A 67 3.58 -4.47 2.65
C VAL A 67 4.59 -4.38 1.50
N ALA A 68 4.74 -5.47 0.75
CA ALA A 68 5.55 -5.42 -0.46
C ALA A 68 4.86 -4.56 -1.53
N HIS A 69 5.62 -3.83 -2.31
CA HIS A 69 5.09 -2.96 -3.35
C HIS A 69 5.57 -3.39 -4.74
N ALA A 70 4.65 -3.46 -5.68
CA ALA A 70 4.96 -3.68 -7.08
C ALA A 70 5.79 -2.52 -7.68
N PRO A 71 6.60 -2.76 -8.71
CA PRO A 71 7.34 -1.68 -9.36
C PRO A 71 6.39 -0.68 -10.04
N TYR A 72 6.73 0.61 -10.03
CA TYR A 72 5.93 1.67 -10.65
C TYR A 72 5.68 1.48 -12.16
N THR A 73 6.52 0.69 -12.82
CA THR A 73 6.37 0.36 -14.25
C THR A 73 5.34 -0.73 -14.52
N MET A 74 4.81 -1.37 -13.48
CA MET A 74 3.77 -2.38 -13.63
C MET A 74 2.43 -1.71 -13.95
N ASN A 75 1.87 -2.01 -15.12
CA ASN A 75 0.59 -1.49 -15.55
C ASN A 75 -0.20 -2.59 -16.28
N LEU A 76 -1.13 -3.23 -15.56
CA LEU A 76 -1.95 -4.32 -16.07
C LEU A 76 -2.94 -3.88 -17.14
N CYS A 77 -3.27 -2.59 -17.22
CA CYS A 77 -4.26 -2.03 -18.16
C CYS A 77 -3.66 -1.09 -19.22
N SER A 78 -2.35 -1.22 -19.47
CA SER A 78 -1.70 -0.46 -20.55
C SER A 78 -2.30 -0.77 -21.92
N SER A 79 -2.28 0.23 -22.82
CA SER A 79 -2.59 0.03 -24.26
C SER A 79 -1.48 -0.70 -25.01
N THR A 80 -0.32 -0.90 -24.40
CA THR A 80 0.84 -1.57 -25.00
C THR A 80 0.93 -3.00 -24.50
N GLU A 81 0.76 -3.98 -25.39
CA GLU A 81 0.79 -5.42 -25.09
C GLU A 81 2.04 -5.84 -24.31
N ARG A 82 3.22 -5.39 -24.75
CA ARG A 82 4.49 -5.67 -24.06
C ARG A 82 4.48 -5.21 -22.60
N THR A 83 3.83 -4.09 -22.29
CA THR A 83 3.72 -3.59 -20.90
C THR A 83 2.79 -4.47 -20.08
N VAL A 84 1.67 -4.91 -20.67
CA VAL A 84 0.72 -5.81 -20.03
C VAL A 84 1.36 -7.18 -19.76
N GLU A 85 2.07 -7.75 -20.73
CA GLU A 85 2.79 -9.03 -20.58
C GLU A 85 3.86 -8.96 -19.48
N PHE A 86 4.64 -7.87 -19.46
CA PHE A 86 5.60 -7.63 -18.38
C PHE A 86 4.89 -7.55 -17.02
N ALA A 87 3.79 -6.80 -16.92
CA ALA A 87 3.05 -6.64 -15.67
C ALA A 87 2.48 -7.97 -15.16
N ARG A 88 1.90 -8.79 -16.03
CA ARG A 88 1.37 -10.13 -15.70
C ARG A 88 2.48 -11.07 -15.22
N THR A 89 3.60 -11.11 -15.96
CA THR A 89 4.74 -11.96 -15.60
C THR A 89 5.39 -11.52 -14.29
N ALA A 90 5.57 -10.20 -14.11
CA ALA A 90 6.16 -9.65 -12.90
C ALA A 90 5.28 -9.91 -11.67
N MET A 91 3.96 -9.71 -11.78
CA MET A 91 3.04 -9.99 -10.68
C MET A 91 3.03 -11.47 -10.30
N ALA A 92 2.95 -12.37 -11.26
CA ALA A 92 2.96 -13.82 -11.01
C ALA A 92 4.28 -14.28 -10.34
N ASP A 93 5.42 -13.73 -10.76
CA ASP A 93 6.72 -14.00 -10.13
C ASP A 93 6.79 -13.40 -8.71
N ASP A 94 6.36 -12.15 -8.54
CA ASP A 94 6.36 -11.48 -7.23
C ASP A 94 5.49 -12.21 -6.21
N LEU A 95 4.29 -12.65 -6.59
CA LEU A 95 3.42 -13.40 -5.68
C LEU A 95 4.05 -14.72 -5.22
N ARG A 96 4.72 -15.46 -6.10
CA ARG A 96 5.46 -16.68 -5.72
C ARG A 96 6.61 -16.38 -4.76
N ARG A 97 7.31 -15.27 -4.98
CA ARG A 97 8.39 -14.82 -4.10
C ARG A 97 7.87 -14.39 -2.72
N MET A 98 6.68 -13.78 -2.67
CA MET A 98 6.05 -13.37 -1.41
C MET A 98 5.62 -14.57 -0.54
N GLU A 99 5.47 -15.76 -1.10
CA GLU A 99 5.20 -16.97 -0.32
C GLU A 99 6.38 -17.38 0.59
N GLU A 100 7.59 -16.89 0.32
CA GLU A 100 8.72 -17.01 1.25
C GLU A 100 8.53 -16.14 2.51
N LEU A 101 7.61 -15.17 2.47
CA LEU A 101 7.22 -14.30 3.59
C LEU A 101 5.69 -14.39 3.80
N PRO A 102 5.14 -15.56 4.19
CA PRO A 102 3.70 -15.76 4.27
C PRO A 102 3.05 -14.85 5.32
N GLY A 103 1.79 -14.47 5.07
CA GLY A 103 1.04 -13.54 5.92
C GLY A 103 1.30 -12.07 5.64
N ASN A 104 1.97 -11.76 4.55
CA ASN A 104 2.26 -10.41 4.10
C ASN A 104 1.29 -9.94 3.02
N TYR A 105 1.38 -8.66 2.70
CA TYR A 105 0.60 -8.01 1.67
C TYR A 105 1.47 -7.67 0.45
N TYR A 106 0.87 -7.77 -0.72
CA TYR A 106 1.45 -7.31 -1.98
C TYR A 106 0.58 -6.20 -2.56
N ASN A 107 1.03 -4.97 -2.43
CA ASN A 107 0.33 -3.78 -2.88
C ASN A 107 0.75 -3.39 -4.30
N PHE A 108 -0.20 -2.92 -5.11
CA PHE A 108 0.09 -2.41 -6.44
C PHE A 108 -0.89 -1.32 -6.87
N HIS A 109 -0.42 -0.39 -7.69
CA HIS A 109 -1.27 0.55 -8.40
C HIS A 109 -2.06 -0.20 -9.48
N PRO A 110 -3.40 -0.11 -9.53
CA PRO A 110 -4.19 -0.78 -10.56
C PRO A 110 -3.73 -0.48 -11.98
N GLY A 111 -3.24 0.74 -12.22
CA GLY A 111 -2.59 1.14 -13.45
C GLY A 111 -3.30 2.30 -14.16
N SER A 112 -2.92 2.52 -15.41
CA SER A 112 -3.46 3.59 -16.24
C SER A 112 -3.92 3.01 -17.57
N HIS A 113 -5.18 3.26 -17.93
CA HIS A 113 -5.81 2.69 -19.13
C HIS A 113 -5.38 3.36 -20.46
N VAL A 114 -4.55 4.39 -20.41
CA VAL A 114 -3.92 5.04 -21.58
C VAL A 114 -4.93 5.27 -22.72
N LYS A 115 -6.02 5.98 -22.43
CA LYS A 115 -7.11 6.35 -23.35
C LYS A 115 -7.99 5.20 -23.90
N GLN A 116 -7.87 3.96 -23.38
CA GLN A 116 -8.76 2.86 -23.77
C GLN A 116 -10.15 2.92 -23.09
N GLY A 117 -10.30 3.80 -22.11
CA GLY A 117 -11.49 3.89 -21.25
C GLY A 117 -11.35 3.06 -19.97
N VAL A 118 -12.02 3.53 -18.93
CA VAL A 118 -11.94 2.91 -17.57
C VAL A 118 -12.49 1.47 -17.59
N ASP A 119 -13.57 1.20 -18.33
CA ASP A 119 -14.16 -0.13 -18.40
C ASP A 119 -13.18 -1.15 -18.97
N ARG A 120 -12.52 -0.82 -20.10
CA ARG A 120 -11.48 -1.69 -20.66
C ARG A 120 -10.29 -1.82 -19.72
N GLY A 121 -9.92 -0.74 -19.00
CA GLY A 121 -8.87 -0.77 -17.99
C GLY A 121 -9.18 -1.78 -16.88
N ILE A 122 -10.38 -1.75 -16.33
CA ILE A 122 -10.84 -2.69 -15.30
C ILE A 122 -10.83 -4.14 -15.81
N GLU A 123 -11.36 -4.40 -17.01
CA GLU A 123 -11.32 -5.73 -17.61
C GLU A 123 -9.90 -6.30 -17.69
N LEU A 124 -8.93 -5.51 -18.19
CA LEU A 124 -7.53 -5.93 -18.33
C LEU A 124 -6.86 -6.18 -16.96
N ILE A 125 -7.18 -5.39 -15.95
CA ILE A 125 -6.70 -5.61 -14.57
C ILE A 125 -7.25 -6.93 -14.04
N CYS A 126 -8.56 -7.18 -14.17
CA CYS A 126 -9.18 -8.43 -13.76
C CYS A 126 -8.59 -9.65 -14.49
N GLU A 127 -8.36 -9.55 -15.81
CA GLU A 127 -7.68 -10.58 -16.60
C GLU A 127 -6.28 -10.89 -16.04
N GLY A 128 -5.49 -9.84 -15.73
CA GLY A 128 -4.14 -9.99 -15.18
C GLY A 128 -4.14 -10.62 -13.79
N LEU A 129 -5.01 -10.17 -12.90
CA LEU A 129 -5.18 -10.73 -11.55
C LEU A 129 -5.63 -12.20 -11.61
N ASN A 130 -6.61 -12.52 -12.47
CA ASN A 130 -7.08 -13.88 -12.66
C ASN A 130 -6.05 -14.85 -13.24
N GLN A 131 -4.98 -14.35 -13.83
CA GLN A 131 -3.84 -15.14 -14.30
C GLN A 131 -2.73 -15.28 -13.25
N ALA A 132 -2.53 -14.26 -12.41
CA ALA A 132 -1.45 -14.21 -11.44
C ALA A 132 -1.79 -14.88 -10.10
N LEU A 133 -3.02 -14.72 -9.63
CA LEU A 133 -3.49 -15.31 -8.37
C LEU A 133 -3.59 -16.84 -8.48
N PHE A 134 -3.30 -17.55 -7.39
CA PHE A 134 -3.38 -19.00 -7.32
C PHE A 134 -3.98 -19.48 -5.99
N GLU A 135 -4.66 -20.62 -6.03
CA GLU A 135 -5.23 -21.23 -4.84
C GLU A 135 -4.15 -21.65 -3.84
N GLY A 136 -4.41 -21.40 -2.56
CA GLY A 136 -3.49 -21.73 -1.47
C GLY A 136 -2.36 -20.74 -1.26
N GLN A 137 -2.32 -19.60 -1.98
CA GLN A 137 -1.39 -18.52 -1.64
C GLN A 137 -1.70 -17.95 -0.26
N HIS A 138 -0.66 -17.51 0.46
CA HIS A 138 -0.78 -16.86 1.76
C HIS A 138 -0.78 -15.33 1.64
N THR A 139 -0.19 -14.81 0.57
CA THR A 139 -0.08 -13.37 0.31
C THR A 139 -1.42 -12.79 -0.12
N THR A 140 -1.89 -11.76 0.58
CA THR A 140 -3.05 -10.97 0.15
C THR A 140 -2.61 -9.87 -0.81
N VAL A 141 -3.27 -9.75 -1.95
CA VAL A 141 -2.97 -8.72 -2.96
C VAL A 141 -3.84 -7.50 -2.71
N LEU A 142 -3.22 -6.33 -2.62
CA LEU A 142 -3.91 -5.08 -2.32
C LEU A 142 -3.98 -4.18 -3.56
N LEU A 143 -5.19 -3.76 -3.89
CA LEU A 143 -5.43 -2.63 -4.81
C LEU A 143 -5.18 -1.34 -4.05
N GLU A 144 -4.27 -0.51 -4.53
CA GLU A 144 -4.09 0.82 -3.96
C GLU A 144 -5.14 1.79 -4.49
N THR A 145 -5.67 2.64 -3.60
CA THR A 145 -6.50 3.78 -4.01
C THR A 145 -5.64 4.78 -4.78
N MET A 146 -6.16 5.34 -5.89
CA MET A 146 -5.41 6.22 -6.78
C MET A 146 -5.94 7.65 -6.78
N ALA A 147 -5.07 8.63 -7.02
CA ALA A 147 -5.43 10.05 -7.08
C ALA A 147 -6.28 10.43 -8.33
N GLY A 148 -6.34 9.56 -9.33
CA GLY A 148 -7.04 9.86 -10.60
C GLY A 148 -6.25 10.76 -11.54
N LYS A 149 -4.92 10.73 -11.46
CA LYS A 149 -4.04 11.48 -12.33
C LYS A 149 -4.08 10.92 -13.76
N GLY A 150 -4.46 11.75 -14.71
CA GLY A 150 -4.54 11.37 -16.12
C GLY A 150 -5.58 10.28 -16.38
N THR A 151 -5.14 9.06 -16.64
CA THR A 151 -6.00 7.91 -16.97
C THR A 151 -5.83 6.74 -15.99
N GLU A 152 -5.48 7.05 -14.75
CA GLU A 152 -5.40 6.07 -13.66
C GLU A 152 -6.75 5.43 -13.38
N VAL A 153 -6.72 4.13 -13.08
CA VAL A 153 -7.87 3.33 -12.62
C VAL A 153 -7.75 3.13 -11.11
N GLY A 154 -8.85 3.10 -10.40
CA GLY A 154 -8.88 2.96 -8.93
C GLY A 154 -8.97 4.28 -8.18
N ARG A 155 -9.38 5.36 -8.88
CA ARG A 155 -9.59 6.69 -8.29
C ARG A 155 -10.87 6.81 -7.47
N SER A 156 -11.82 5.90 -7.65
CA SER A 156 -13.02 5.83 -6.83
C SER A 156 -13.19 4.43 -6.24
N PHE A 157 -13.92 4.35 -5.15
CA PHE A 157 -14.21 3.07 -4.49
C PHE A 157 -15.01 2.14 -5.39
N GLU A 158 -15.90 2.69 -6.27
CA GLU A 158 -16.64 1.91 -7.25
C GLU A 158 -15.73 1.27 -8.30
N GLU A 159 -14.67 1.94 -8.75
CA GLU A 159 -13.70 1.35 -9.67
C GLU A 159 -12.97 0.17 -9.00
N LEU A 160 -12.56 0.31 -7.74
CA LEU A 160 -11.93 -0.76 -6.97
C LEU A 160 -12.89 -1.92 -6.71
N ALA A 161 -14.14 -1.65 -6.31
CA ALA A 161 -15.17 -2.67 -6.12
C ALA A 161 -15.38 -3.49 -7.40
N ARG A 162 -15.47 -2.83 -8.56
CA ARG A 162 -15.61 -3.52 -9.87
C ARG A 162 -14.41 -4.41 -10.19
N ILE A 163 -13.19 -4.02 -9.80
CA ILE A 163 -12.02 -4.87 -9.97
C ILE A 163 -12.15 -6.11 -9.05
N LEU A 164 -12.49 -5.92 -7.78
CA LEU A 164 -12.67 -7.01 -6.82
C LEU A 164 -13.72 -8.00 -7.30
N ASP A 165 -14.87 -7.51 -7.77
CA ASP A 165 -15.99 -8.32 -8.32
C ASP A 165 -15.59 -9.12 -9.57
N GLY A 166 -14.64 -8.62 -10.36
CA GLY A 166 -14.14 -9.29 -11.57
C GLY A 166 -13.05 -10.34 -11.32
N VAL A 167 -12.60 -10.51 -10.07
CA VAL A 167 -11.53 -11.44 -9.71
C VAL A 167 -12.10 -12.73 -9.12
N ARG A 168 -11.78 -13.89 -9.71
CA ARG A 168 -12.30 -15.21 -9.28
C ARG A 168 -11.81 -15.62 -7.88
N LEU A 169 -10.58 -15.26 -7.53
CA LEU A 169 -9.95 -15.55 -6.24
C LEU A 169 -9.93 -14.30 -5.36
N ASP A 170 -11.06 -13.59 -5.31
CA ASP A 170 -11.22 -12.32 -4.60
C ASP A 170 -10.97 -12.42 -3.08
N SER A 171 -11.08 -13.63 -2.50
CA SER A 171 -10.76 -13.89 -1.10
C SER A 171 -9.28 -13.61 -0.75
N TYR A 172 -8.39 -13.60 -1.76
CA TYR A 172 -6.99 -13.20 -1.62
C TYR A 172 -6.75 -11.72 -1.93
N MET A 173 -7.82 -10.94 -2.11
CA MET A 173 -7.74 -9.52 -2.44
C MET A 173 -8.14 -8.64 -1.27
N GLY A 174 -7.55 -7.45 -1.23
CA GLY A 174 -7.91 -6.37 -0.33
C GLY A 174 -7.58 -5.02 -0.95
N VAL A 175 -7.64 -3.98 -0.13
CA VAL A 175 -7.35 -2.60 -0.53
C VAL A 175 -6.31 -1.99 0.41
N CYS A 176 -5.40 -1.22 -0.14
CA CYS A 176 -4.54 -0.28 0.57
C CYS A 176 -5.08 1.14 0.31
N LEU A 177 -5.46 1.85 1.36
CA LEU A 177 -5.92 3.23 1.24
C LEU A 177 -4.75 4.17 1.47
N ASP A 178 -4.38 4.95 0.44
CA ASP A 178 -3.41 6.02 0.56
C ASP A 178 -4.13 7.35 0.88
N THR A 179 -3.76 7.99 1.98
CA THR A 179 -4.42 9.22 2.46
C THR A 179 -4.22 10.41 1.52
N CYS A 180 -3.07 10.51 0.85
CA CYS A 180 -2.82 11.51 -0.18
C CYS A 180 -3.65 11.25 -1.44
N HIS A 181 -3.67 9.98 -1.91
CA HIS A 181 -4.38 9.61 -3.13
C HIS A 181 -5.89 9.83 -3.01
N VAL A 182 -6.51 9.37 -1.92
CA VAL A 182 -7.96 9.56 -1.75
C VAL A 182 -8.32 11.03 -1.56
N ASN A 183 -7.49 11.83 -0.84
CA ASN A 183 -7.66 13.27 -0.77
C ASN A 183 -7.59 13.91 -2.17
N ASP A 184 -6.56 13.59 -2.94
CA ASP A 184 -6.37 14.12 -4.29
C ASP A 184 -7.45 13.62 -5.26
N ALA A 185 -8.06 12.47 -5.02
CA ALA A 185 -9.23 11.97 -5.76
C ALA A 185 -10.55 12.68 -5.42
N GLY A 186 -10.62 13.38 -4.28
CA GLY A 186 -11.79 14.17 -3.87
C GLY A 186 -12.50 13.69 -2.61
N TYR A 187 -11.96 12.69 -1.91
CA TYR A 187 -12.45 12.25 -0.62
C TYR A 187 -11.86 13.12 0.51
N ASP A 188 -12.68 13.75 1.31
CA ASP A 188 -12.26 14.70 2.37
C ASP A 188 -11.73 13.99 3.62
N VAL A 189 -10.54 13.40 3.51
CA VAL A 189 -9.87 12.73 4.64
C VAL A 189 -9.56 13.70 5.79
N ALA A 190 -9.31 14.96 5.48
CA ALA A 190 -8.94 15.96 6.46
C ALA A 190 -10.16 16.46 7.27
N GLY A 191 -11.30 16.65 6.60
CA GLY A 191 -12.51 17.20 7.23
C GLY A 191 -13.50 16.13 7.72
N ASP A 192 -13.55 14.96 7.06
CA ASP A 192 -14.54 13.91 7.33
C ASP A 192 -14.01 12.48 7.07
N LEU A 193 -12.99 12.07 7.82
CA LEU A 193 -12.44 10.71 7.72
C LEU A 193 -13.54 9.64 7.95
N ASP A 194 -14.45 9.87 8.90
CA ASP A 194 -15.51 8.91 9.21
C ASP A 194 -16.46 8.72 8.04
N GLY A 195 -16.87 9.82 7.38
CA GLY A 195 -17.68 9.74 6.15
C GLY A 195 -16.97 9.03 5.00
N VAL A 196 -15.67 9.25 4.83
CA VAL A 196 -14.87 8.53 3.83
C VAL A 196 -14.84 7.03 4.12
N LEU A 197 -14.66 6.64 5.39
CA LEU A 197 -14.66 5.23 5.79
C LEU A 197 -16.06 4.59 5.70
N ASP A 198 -17.13 5.34 5.95
CA ASP A 198 -18.52 4.90 5.78
C ASP A 198 -18.84 4.65 4.30
N GLU A 199 -18.35 5.52 3.41
CA GLU A 199 -18.47 5.32 1.97
C GLU A 199 -17.67 4.11 1.49
N PHE A 200 -16.44 3.95 1.98
CA PHE A 200 -15.62 2.77 1.70
C PHE A 200 -16.33 1.48 2.13
N ASP A 201 -16.89 1.45 3.34
CA ASP A 201 -17.60 0.29 3.87
C ASP A 201 -18.84 -0.05 3.03
N ARG A 202 -19.61 0.97 2.65
CA ARG A 202 -20.80 0.82 1.80
C ARG A 202 -20.51 0.27 0.42
N VAL A 203 -19.38 0.66 -0.19
CA VAL A 203 -19.05 0.34 -1.61
C VAL A 203 -18.21 -0.93 -1.71
N ILE A 204 -17.23 -1.12 -0.82
CA ILE A 204 -16.24 -2.20 -0.90
C ILE A 204 -16.39 -3.19 0.25
N GLY A 205 -16.74 -2.70 1.45
CA GLY A 205 -16.68 -3.42 2.71
C GLY A 205 -15.39 -3.15 3.48
N LEU A 206 -15.52 -2.75 4.75
CA LEU A 206 -14.38 -2.34 5.58
C LEU A 206 -13.44 -3.53 5.88
N ASP A 207 -13.93 -4.75 5.81
CA ASP A 207 -13.12 -5.97 5.95
C ASP A 207 -12.09 -6.16 4.83
N ARG A 208 -12.27 -5.48 3.69
CA ARG A 208 -11.31 -5.44 2.57
C ARG A 208 -10.19 -4.41 2.78
N LEU A 209 -10.32 -3.47 3.71
CA LEU A 209 -9.25 -2.53 4.05
C LEU A 209 -8.17 -3.24 4.87
N LYS A 210 -6.99 -3.44 4.31
CA LYS A 210 -5.93 -4.25 4.90
C LYS A 210 -4.69 -3.47 5.31
N ALA A 211 -4.43 -2.33 4.66
CA ALA A 211 -3.27 -1.49 4.93
C ALA A 211 -3.58 -0.03 4.60
N LEU A 212 -2.78 0.85 5.16
CA LEU A 212 -2.80 2.28 4.85
C LEU A 212 -1.42 2.72 4.38
N HIS A 213 -1.38 3.51 3.31
CA HIS A 213 -0.29 4.44 3.07
C HIS A 213 -0.65 5.77 3.72
N VAL A 214 0.19 6.24 4.63
CA VAL A 214 -0.08 7.41 5.46
C VAL A 214 0.82 8.54 5.00
N ASN A 215 0.30 9.36 4.10
CA ASN A 215 1.02 10.42 3.39
C ASN A 215 0.23 11.73 3.43
N ASP A 216 0.90 12.87 3.72
CA ASP A 216 0.29 14.17 3.53
C ASP A 216 0.34 14.56 2.03
N SER A 217 -0.52 15.48 1.61
CA SER A 217 -0.56 15.94 0.22
C SER A 217 -0.09 17.39 0.09
N LYS A 218 0.69 17.66 -0.97
CA LYS A 218 1.02 19.03 -1.38
C LYS A 218 -0.17 19.79 -1.98
N ASN A 219 -1.25 19.09 -2.27
CA ASN A 219 -2.34 19.61 -3.08
C ASN A 219 -3.67 19.60 -2.32
N PRO A 220 -4.60 20.50 -2.66
CA PRO A 220 -5.93 20.47 -2.06
C PRO A 220 -6.72 19.23 -2.51
N CYS A 221 -7.75 18.90 -1.74
CA CYS A 221 -8.70 17.85 -2.06
C CYS A 221 -9.25 17.99 -3.49
N GLY A 222 -9.34 16.87 -4.23
CA GLY A 222 -9.84 16.83 -5.60
C GLY A 222 -8.86 17.34 -6.67
N SER A 223 -7.58 17.47 -6.36
CA SER A 223 -6.57 18.01 -7.27
C SER A 223 -6.12 17.08 -8.39
N HIS A 224 -6.25 15.76 -8.21
CA HIS A 224 -5.77 14.71 -9.11
C HIS A 224 -4.26 14.79 -9.43
N LYS A 225 -3.42 15.03 -8.42
CA LYS A 225 -1.98 15.30 -8.61
C LYS A 225 -1.04 14.21 -8.14
N ASP A 226 -1.32 13.56 -7.02
CA ASP A 226 -0.43 12.58 -6.40
C ASP A 226 0.96 13.17 -6.14
N ARG A 227 1.09 13.90 -5.05
CA ARG A 227 2.35 14.49 -4.58
C ARG A 227 2.39 14.48 -3.07
N HIS A 228 3.12 13.52 -2.52
CA HIS A 228 3.28 13.37 -1.07
C HIS A 228 4.04 14.53 -0.45
N GLU A 229 3.64 14.91 0.74
CA GLU A 229 4.35 15.83 1.65
C GLU A 229 4.59 15.13 2.98
N LYS A 230 5.44 15.69 3.81
CA LYS A 230 5.71 15.20 5.16
C LYS A 230 4.49 15.39 6.05
N ILE A 231 4.34 14.51 7.01
CA ILE A 231 3.21 14.51 7.94
C ILE A 231 3.04 15.86 8.64
N GLY A 232 1.88 16.48 8.42
CA GLY A 232 1.51 17.77 8.99
C GLY A 232 2.11 19.00 8.28
N GLU A 233 2.89 18.81 7.20
CA GLU A 233 3.46 19.91 6.40
C GLU A 233 2.68 20.15 5.10
N GLY A 234 1.68 19.31 4.79
CA GLY A 234 0.83 19.41 3.62
C GLY A 234 -0.57 19.96 3.90
N THR A 235 -1.48 19.69 2.98
CA THR A 235 -2.86 20.23 3.01
C THR A 235 -3.81 19.43 3.88
N LEU A 236 -3.51 18.14 4.19
CA LEU A 236 -4.29 17.37 5.15
C LEU A 236 -4.05 17.89 6.57
N GLY A 237 -2.80 18.18 6.92
CA GLY A 237 -2.42 18.69 8.22
C GLY A 237 -2.43 17.61 9.32
N LEU A 238 -1.85 17.95 10.47
CA LEU A 238 -1.59 16.98 11.55
C LEU A 238 -2.87 16.39 12.17
N ASP A 239 -3.99 17.14 12.18
CA ASP A 239 -5.25 16.68 12.78
C ASP A 239 -5.87 15.52 11.97
N ALA A 240 -5.71 15.50 10.65
CA ALA A 240 -6.10 14.36 9.82
C ALA A 240 -5.35 13.07 10.24
N PHE A 241 -4.04 13.17 10.46
CA PHE A 241 -3.24 12.01 10.90
C PHE A 241 -3.53 11.62 12.34
N ARG A 242 -3.88 12.58 13.21
CA ARG A 242 -4.44 12.27 14.52
C ARG A 242 -5.69 11.41 14.39
N ALA A 243 -6.63 11.80 13.53
CA ALA A 243 -7.83 11.02 13.27
C ALA A 243 -7.47 9.62 12.75
N VAL A 244 -6.58 9.50 11.75
CA VAL A 244 -6.18 8.21 11.16
C VAL A 244 -5.59 7.25 12.20
N VAL A 245 -4.65 7.69 13.05
CA VAL A 245 -3.96 6.80 14.01
C VAL A 245 -4.77 6.49 15.27
N THR A 246 -5.88 7.21 15.49
CA THR A 246 -6.74 7.01 16.68
C THR A 246 -8.09 6.39 16.34
N ASN A 247 -8.54 6.42 15.08
CA ASN A 247 -9.80 5.84 14.66
C ASN A 247 -9.80 4.31 14.86
N PRO A 248 -10.80 3.73 15.52
CA PRO A 248 -10.85 2.29 15.79
C PRO A 248 -10.88 1.43 14.50
N ARG A 249 -11.31 1.98 13.36
CA ARG A 249 -11.38 1.28 12.07
C ARG A 249 -10.03 1.23 11.33
N THR A 250 -9.07 2.10 11.68
CA THR A 250 -7.79 2.21 10.97
C THR A 250 -6.58 1.90 11.86
N ARG A 251 -6.64 2.19 13.16
CA ARG A 251 -5.50 2.12 14.09
C ARG A 251 -4.84 0.74 14.23
N THR A 252 -5.55 -0.33 13.88
CA THR A 252 -5.04 -1.71 13.94
C THR A 252 -4.40 -2.19 12.64
N LEU A 253 -4.53 -1.41 11.57
CA LEU A 253 -3.99 -1.74 10.26
C LEU A 253 -2.50 -1.36 10.17
N PRO A 254 -1.70 -2.07 9.36
CA PRO A 254 -0.35 -1.63 9.06
C PRO A 254 -0.38 -0.30 8.28
N MET A 255 0.42 0.65 8.76
CA MET A 255 0.55 2.00 8.23
C MET A 255 1.95 2.19 7.66
N ILE A 256 2.05 2.59 6.40
CA ILE A 256 3.30 2.80 5.70
C ILE A 256 3.44 4.28 5.32
N LEU A 257 4.57 4.86 5.69
CA LEU A 257 4.97 6.20 5.28
C LEU A 257 5.75 6.14 3.97
N GLU A 258 5.34 6.95 3.01
CA GLU A 258 6.06 7.17 1.73
C GLU A 258 6.36 8.66 1.53
N THR A 259 6.38 9.39 2.61
CA THR A 259 6.68 10.82 2.66
C THR A 259 8.10 11.10 2.16
N PRO A 260 8.41 12.32 1.64
CA PRO A 260 9.72 12.64 1.09
C PRO A 260 10.77 12.84 2.20
N ASN A 261 11.11 11.76 2.89
CA ASN A 261 12.03 11.73 4.01
C ASN A 261 13.24 10.79 3.78
N ASP A 262 14.29 11.03 4.54
CA ASP A 262 15.34 10.06 4.83
C ASP A 262 14.97 9.21 6.08
N LEU A 263 15.81 8.26 6.46
CA LEU A 263 15.57 7.41 7.64
C LEU A 263 15.40 8.20 8.94
N ALA A 264 16.13 9.31 9.09
CA ALA A 264 16.03 10.17 10.27
C ALA A 264 14.69 10.93 10.30
N GLY A 265 14.19 11.34 9.15
CA GLY A 265 12.87 11.93 8.98
C GLY A 265 11.76 10.93 9.27
N TYR A 266 11.83 9.72 8.72
CA TYR A 266 10.88 8.64 9.02
C TYR A 266 10.84 8.31 10.51
N LYS A 267 12.01 8.23 11.18
CA LYS A 267 12.06 8.03 12.64
C LYS A 267 11.30 9.09 13.41
N LYS A 268 11.38 10.36 12.99
CA LYS A 268 10.64 11.46 13.63
C LYS A 268 9.13 11.33 13.40
N GLU A 269 8.69 11.03 12.17
CA GLU A 269 7.26 10.87 11.86
C GLU A 269 6.66 9.66 12.56
N ILE A 270 7.36 8.52 12.59
CA ILE A 270 6.93 7.32 13.34
C ILE A 270 6.78 7.65 14.83
N SER A 271 7.76 8.33 15.43
CA SER A 271 7.71 8.74 16.84
C SER A 271 6.56 9.72 17.11
N LEU A 272 6.32 10.66 16.20
CA LEU A 272 5.20 11.62 16.28
C LEU A 272 3.85 10.89 16.28
N LEU A 273 3.62 10.02 15.31
CA LEU A 273 2.34 9.32 15.15
C LEU A 273 2.08 8.34 16.29
N ARG A 274 3.10 7.62 16.78
CA ARG A 274 3.02 6.80 17.99
C ARG A 274 2.66 7.63 19.23
N GLY A 275 3.29 8.80 19.40
CA GLY A 275 2.99 9.72 20.50
C GLY A 275 1.54 10.21 20.45
N ILE A 276 1.02 10.51 19.26
CA ILE A 276 -0.38 10.90 19.07
C ILE A 276 -1.31 9.74 19.43
N ALA A 277 -1.07 8.54 18.93
CA ALA A 277 -1.88 7.36 19.20
C ALA A 277 -1.95 7.04 20.71
N ALA A 278 -0.82 7.14 21.41
CA ALA A 278 -0.74 6.90 22.85
C ALA A 278 -1.46 7.98 23.69
N SER A 279 -1.54 9.23 23.21
CA SER A 279 -2.15 10.35 23.96
C SER A 279 -3.67 10.26 24.13
N VAL A 280 -4.35 9.43 23.34
CA VAL A 280 -5.81 9.23 23.41
C VAL A 280 -6.18 8.13 24.41
N GLU A 281 -5.19 7.37 24.89
CA GLU A 281 -5.37 6.28 25.85
C GLU A 281 -5.15 6.71 27.30
N ALA A 282 -4.65 7.92 27.52
CA ALA A 282 -4.38 8.51 28.84
C ALA A 282 -5.54 9.42 29.30
#